data_82a9077a9b900b4ffc78c8bed3d5bf4e
#
_entry.id   82a9077a9b900b4ffc78c8bed3d5bf4e
#
_cell.length_a   1.000
_cell.length_b   1.000
_cell.length_c   1.000
_cell.angle_alpha   90.00
_cell.angle_beta   90.00
_cell.angle_gamma   90.00
#
_symmetry.space_group_name_H-M   'P 1'
#
loop_
_entity.id
_entity.type
_entity.pdbx_description
1 polymer ?
#
loop_
_entity_poly.entity_id
_entity_poly.type
_entity_poly.pdbx_seq_one_letter_code
_entity_poly.pdbx_strand_id
1 'polypeptide(L)'
;MTKIIFPKEFWWGAATSGPQTEGRFKKKHANIFDYDFEKNPERFWHEIGPDMASNFYNDFREDIKLMKKAGLNSVRTSIQWSRLIDDLEEGTVNQDAVDFYNAVIDEFIANGIRPVINLHHFDLPVDLLHKYGGWTNKHVIGLYVKFAEQCFKLFSDRVSDWFTHNEPMVVVEGGYLYQFHYPDLVDGKLAVQVAYNLQLASSLAIQKFHEINQNPNGKIGIVLNLSPNYPASQAKEDIAAAHIADLWQNQLFMDASVKGEFPKELVELLTKDKVIWESTKEELAIIKNNKVDRLGVNYYHPNRAQKPYYSPNSLAVDWLPNKYFANYQMHGARMNVDKGWEIYPRALYEIAKNIQKNYNNIPWFVSECGMGVSNEERYLNEDGQIDDDYRIQFIQEHLYWLHQAIEEGSSCFGFHLWTAIDCFSWRNSYRNRYGLISVNIHTQEKTLKKSAHFFKNLTENSGLELSEEFFDKFNKTFRF
;
A
#
# COMPACT_ATOMS: atom_id res chain seq x y z
N MET A 1 -1.66 28.37 19.99
CA MET A 1 -2.10 27.01 19.64
C MET A 1 -3.14 27.07 18.56
N THR A 2 -3.00 26.27 17.49
CA THR A 2 -3.96 26.18 16.37
C THR A 2 -4.65 24.84 16.47
N LYS A 3 -5.99 24.84 16.54
CA LYS A 3 -6.80 23.62 16.53
C LYS A 3 -7.19 23.30 15.10
N ILE A 4 -6.95 22.06 14.65
CA ILE A 4 -7.40 21.53 13.37
C ILE A 4 -8.39 20.39 13.61
N ILE A 5 -9.55 20.43 12.94
CA ILE A 5 -10.67 19.50 13.13
C ILE A 5 -10.99 18.85 11.79
N PHE A 6 -11.08 17.54 11.78
CA PHE A 6 -11.45 16.76 10.63
C PHE A 6 -12.97 16.45 10.63
N PRO A 7 -13.54 16.04 9.49
CA PRO A 7 -14.94 15.65 9.42
C PRO A 7 -15.32 14.59 10.48
N LYS A 8 -16.54 14.64 11.01
CA LYS A 8 -17.01 13.76 12.09
C LYS A 8 -16.88 12.26 11.74
N GLU A 9 -17.17 11.90 10.48
CA GLU A 9 -17.13 10.51 10.00
C GLU A 9 -15.75 10.12 9.42
N PHE A 10 -14.69 10.86 9.77
CA PHE A 10 -13.35 10.62 9.26
C PHE A 10 -12.80 9.29 9.77
N TRP A 11 -12.20 8.52 8.87
CA TRP A 11 -11.57 7.24 9.23
C TRP A 11 -10.22 7.47 9.88
N TRP A 12 -10.16 7.26 11.17
CA TRP A 12 -8.94 7.25 11.95
C TRP A 12 -8.47 5.81 12.12
N GLY A 13 -7.48 5.42 11.35
CA GLY A 13 -7.16 4.01 11.27
C GLY A 13 -5.69 3.69 11.13
N ALA A 14 -5.45 2.42 10.93
CA ALA A 14 -4.15 1.89 10.54
C ALA A 14 -4.33 0.78 9.51
N ALA A 15 -3.28 0.56 8.74
CA ALA A 15 -3.22 -0.54 7.80
C ALA A 15 -2.35 -1.67 8.33
N THR A 16 -2.61 -2.85 7.81
CA THR A 16 -1.81 -4.05 7.94
C THR A 16 -2.06 -4.95 6.74
N SER A 17 -1.46 -6.13 6.67
CA SER A 17 -1.77 -7.12 5.64
C SER A 17 -1.67 -8.55 6.18
N GLY A 18 -2.41 -9.47 5.57
CA GLY A 18 -2.40 -10.88 5.94
C GLY A 18 -1.00 -11.49 5.93
N PRO A 19 -0.24 -11.40 4.81
CA PRO A 19 1.09 -12.02 4.72
C PRO A 19 2.10 -11.46 5.72
N GLN A 20 1.91 -10.24 6.22
CA GLN A 20 2.84 -9.57 7.14
C GLN A 20 2.49 -9.78 8.62
N THR A 21 1.29 -10.27 8.93
CA THR A 21 0.82 -10.36 10.32
C THR A 21 0.37 -11.76 10.76
N GLU A 22 -0.25 -12.52 9.86
CA GLU A 22 -0.93 -13.77 10.25
C GLU A 22 0.00 -14.94 10.54
N GLY A 23 1.21 -14.94 9.96
CA GLY A 23 2.07 -16.13 9.98
C GLY A 23 1.60 -17.23 9.01
N ARG A 24 2.33 -18.37 9.03
CA ARG A 24 2.07 -19.52 8.13
C ARG A 24 1.11 -20.57 8.70
N PHE A 25 0.55 -20.36 9.88
CA PHE A 25 -0.34 -21.30 10.57
C PHE A 25 -1.51 -21.74 9.68
N LYS A 26 -1.68 -23.07 9.51
CA LYS A 26 -2.76 -23.68 8.72
C LYS A 26 -2.94 -23.09 7.30
N LYS A 27 -1.93 -22.45 6.75
CA LYS A 27 -1.96 -21.91 5.40
C LYS A 27 -1.82 -23.04 4.39
N LYS A 28 -2.73 -23.11 3.41
CA LYS A 28 -2.80 -24.20 2.45
C LYS A 28 -1.67 -24.16 1.43
N HIS A 29 -1.39 -22.98 0.90
CA HIS A 29 -0.37 -22.75 -0.11
C HIS A 29 0.66 -21.74 0.40
N ALA A 30 1.91 -21.91 -0.01
CA ALA A 30 2.92 -20.85 0.17
C ALA A 30 2.65 -19.69 -0.77
N ASN A 31 2.83 -18.46 -0.31
CA ASN A 31 2.95 -17.32 -1.21
C ASN A 31 4.43 -17.10 -1.59
N ILE A 32 4.67 -16.11 -2.45
CA ILE A 32 6.02 -15.81 -2.95
C ILE A 32 7.01 -15.45 -1.84
N PHE A 33 6.57 -14.86 -0.72
CA PHE A 33 7.44 -14.50 0.42
C PHE A 33 7.75 -15.70 1.31
N ASP A 34 6.77 -16.57 1.52
CA ASP A 34 6.98 -17.84 2.23
C ASP A 34 8.03 -18.68 1.51
N TYR A 35 7.93 -18.75 0.18
CA TYR A 35 8.87 -19.50 -0.66
C TYR A 35 10.25 -18.84 -0.72
N ASP A 36 10.32 -17.51 -0.91
CA ASP A 36 11.61 -16.81 -0.94
C ASP A 36 12.38 -16.99 0.37
N PHE A 37 11.67 -16.88 1.51
CA PHE A 37 12.29 -17.13 2.81
C PHE A 37 12.76 -18.59 2.99
N GLU A 38 11.94 -19.56 2.58
CA GLU A 38 12.31 -20.97 2.66
C GLU A 38 13.56 -21.31 1.84
N LYS A 39 13.73 -20.67 0.67
CA LYS A 39 14.85 -20.94 -0.23
C LYS A 39 16.07 -20.08 0.05
N ASN A 40 15.89 -18.87 0.55
CA ASN A 40 16.94 -17.86 0.68
C ASN A 40 16.84 -17.11 2.03
N PRO A 41 16.87 -17.79 3.20
CA PRO A 41 16.67 -17.14 4.50
C PRO A 41 17.69 -16.05 4.77
N GLU A 42 18.91 -16.19 4.24
CA GLU A 42 20.02 -15.22 4.37
C GLU A 42 19.74 -13.85 3.72
N ARG A 43 18.72 -13.75 2.86
CA ARG A 43 18.27 -12.49 2.26
C ARG A 43 17.39 -11.67 3.20
N PHE A 44 16.95 -12.28 4.32
CA PHE A 44 16.07 -11.65 5.29
C PHE A 44 16.85 -11.23 6.53
N TRP A 45 16.51 -10.07 7.06
CA TRP A 45 17.19 -9.52 8.24
C TRP A 45 17.17 -10.54 9.41
N HIS A 46 18.37 -10.89 9.90
CA HIS A 46 18.58 -11.89 10.94
C HIS A 46 17.95 -13.27 10.67
N GLU A 47 17.69 -13.59 9.39
CA GLU A 47 17.03 -14.85 9.00
C GLU A 47 15.65 -15.03 9.68
N ILE A 48 14.93 -13.94 9.92
CA ILE A 48 13.59 -13.95 10.49
C ILE A 48 12.57 -13.77 9.37
N GLY A 49 11.74 -14.78 9.17
CA GLY A 49 10.77 -14.86 8.08
C GLY A 49 9.32 -14.63 8.50
N PRO A 50 8.39 -14.96 7.60
CA PRO A 50 6.96 -14.79 7.82
C PRO A 50 6.30 -15.89 8.64
N ASP A 51 7.04 -16.89 9.15
CA ASP A 51 6.45 -18.09 9.77
C ASP A 51 5.53 -17.76 10.93
N MET A 52 5.98 -16.88 11.82
CA MET A 52 5.21 -16.37 12.95
C MET A 52 4.55 -15.03 12.61
N ALA A 53 5.26 -14.15 11.90
CA ALA A 53 4.91 -12.75 11.71
C ALA A 53 4.59 -12.08 13.06
N SER A 54 3.50 -11.34 13.19
CA SER A 54 3.03 -10.83 14.49
C SER A 54 1.99 -11.73 15.16
N ASN A 55 1.96 -13.00 14.79
CA ASN A 55 1.08 -14.05 15.34
C ASN A 55 -0.43 -13.71 15.29
N PHE A 56 -0.84 -12.85 14.36
CA PHE A 56 -2.22 -12.39 14.29
C PHE A 56 -3.22 -13.53 14.09
N TYR A 57 -2.84 -14.61 13.41
CA TYR A 57 -3.71 -15.76 13.23
C TYR A 57 -4.21 -16.33 14.56
N ASN A 58 -3.36 -16.39 15.58
CA ASN A 58 -3.72 -16.91 16.89
C ASN A 58 -4.22 -15.81 17.85
N ASP A 59 -3.68 -14.60 17.76
CA ASP A 59 -3.85 -13.52 18.75
C ASP A 59 -4.83 -12.44 18.32
N PHE A 60 -5.50 -12.55 17.16
CA PHE A 60 -6.28 -11.46 16.54
C PHE A 60 -7.30 -10.80 17.49
N ARG A 61 -7.89 -11.56 18.43
CA ARG A 61 -8.86 -10.99 19.39
C ARG A 61 -8.22 -9.98 20.34
N GLU A 62 -7.04 -10.32 20.86
CA GLU A 62 -6.30 -9.41 21.74
C GLU A 62 -5.68 -8.25 20.95
N ASP A 63 -5.19 -8.53 19.74
CA ASP A 63 -4.63 -7.54 18.84
C ASP A 63 -5.69 -6.50 18.45
N ILE A 64 -6.90 -6.91 18.12
CA ILE A 64 -8.01 -6.00 17.78
C ILE A 64 -8.44 -5.17 18.99
N LYS A 65 -8.42 -5.74 20.21
CA LYS A 65 -8.65 -4.96 21.43
C LYS A 65 -7.55 -3.91 21.67
N LEU A 66 -6.28 -4.25 21.38
CA LEU A 66 -5.19 -3.28 21.43
C LEU A 66 -5.35 -2.17 20.39
N MET A 67 -5.77 -2.52 19.16
CA MET A 67 -6.09 -1.54 18.11
C MET A 67 -7.23 -0.60 18.58
N LYS A 68 -8.27 -1.13 19.22
CA LYS A 68 -9.32 -0.30 19.81
C LYS A 68 -8.82 0.60 20.92
N LYS A 69 -7.94 0.10 21.79
CA LYS A 69 -7.30 0.90 22.84
C LYS A 69 -6.41 2.03 22.26
N ALA A 70 -5.80 1.81 21.09
CA ALA A 70 -5.07 2.83 20.34
C ALA A 70 -5.98 3.86 19.65
N GLY A 71 -7.32 3.71 19.75
CA GLY A 71 -8.29 4.65 19.20
C GLY A 71 -8.67 4.41 17.74
N LEU A 72 -8.31 3.28 17.14
CA LEU A 72 -8.66 3.03 15.75
C LEU A 72 -10.17 2.82 15.58
N ASN A 73 -10.78 3.47 14.58
CA ASN A 73 -12.17 3.27 14.17
C ASN A 73 -12.31 2.55 12.83
N SER A 74 -11.19 2.35 12.12
CA SER A 74 -11.09 1.55 10.91
C SER A 74 -9.73 0.87 10.81
N VAL A 75 -9.68 -0.33 10.24
CA VAL A 75 -8.44 -1.07 10.00
C VAL A 75 -8.49 -1.69 8.61
N ARG A 76 -7.47 -1.43 7.82
CA ARG A 76 -7.28 -2.12 6.56
C ARG A 76 -6.39 -3.34 6.76
N THR A 77 -6.83 -4.47 6.26
CA THR A 77 -6.03 -5.69 6.15
C THR A 77 -6.30 -6.39 4.83
N SER A 78 -5.71 -7.56 4.60
CA SER A 78 -5.94 -8.35 3.39
C SER A 78 -6.33 -9.78 3.70
N ILE A 79 -7.13 -10.38 2.82
CA ILE A 79 -7.40 -11.81 2.82
C ILE A 79 -6.35 -12.48 1.94
N GLN A 80 -5.57 -13.41 2.49
CA GLN A 80 -4.55 -14.11 1.71
C GLN A 80 -5.19 -15.13 0.76
N TRP A 81 -4.92 -14.98 -0.54
CA TRP A 81 -5.33 -15.94 -1.56
C TRP A 81 -4.82 -17.34 -1.24
N SER A 82 -3.55 -17.45 -0.87
CA SER A 82 -2.86 -18.68 -0.48
C SER A 82 -3.43 -19.37 0.78
N ARG A 83 -4.22 -18.66 1.60
CA ARG A 83 -4.90 -19.22 2.77
C ARG A 83 -6.34 -19.59 2.47
N LEU A 84 -7.09 -18.69 1.81
CA LEU A 84 -8.52 -18.85 1.62
C LEU A 84 -8.86 -19.97 0.62
N ILE A 85 -8.08 -20.12 -0.46
CA ILE A 85 -8.38 -21.07 -1.53
C ILE A 85 -7.69 -22.40 -1.27
N ASP A 86 -8.47 -23.49 -1.35
CA ASP A 86 -8.00 -24.85 -1.21
C ASP A 86 -7.50 -25.44 -2.54
N ASP A 87 -8.28 -25.29 -3.61
CA ASP A 87 -7.89 -25.64 -4.98
C ASP A 87 -7.77 -24.35 -5.80
N LEU A 88 -6.55 -24.00 -6.19
CA LEU A 88 -6.25 -22.76 -6.92
C LEU A 88 -6.87 -22.72 -8.33
N GLU A 89 -7.12 -23.87 -8.97
CA GLU A 89 -7.72 -23.93 -10.30
C GLU A 89 -9.25 -23.83 -10.25
N GLU A 90 -9.87 -24.61 -9.37
CA GLU A 90 -11.32 -24.62 -9.22
C GLU A 90 -11.84 -23.43 -8.42
N GLY A 91 -11.00 -22.84 -7.57
CA GLY A 91 -11.37 -21.72 -6.68
C GLY A 91 -12.22 -22.17 -5.48
N THR A 92 -12.12 -23.45 -5.09
CA THR A 92 -12.78 -23.94 -3.87
C THR A 92 -12.11 -23.38 -2.62
N VAL A 93 -12.91 -23.19 -1.57
CA VAL A 93 -12.42 -22.53 -0.35
C VAL A 93 -12.00 -23.52 0.73
N ASN A 94 -10.99 -23.15 1.51
CA ASN A 94 -10.59 -23.80 2.73
C ASN A 94 -11.50 -23.35 3.88
N GLN A 95 -12.29 -24.25 4.44
CA GLN A 95 -13.27 -23.90 5.47
C GLN A 95 -12.61 -23.37 6.75
N ASP A 96 -11.46 -23.88 7.18
CA ASP A 96 -10.72 -23.35 8.34
C ASP A 96 -10.35 -21.86 8.13
N ALA A 97 -10.01 -21.49 6.89
CA ALA A 97 -9.71 -20.10 6.54
C ALA A 97 -10.96 -19.22 6.47
N VAL A 98 -12.07 -19.76 5.97
CA VAL A 98 -13.37 -19.06 5.98
C VAL A 98 -13.78 -18.76 7.42
N ASP A 99 -13.69 -19.73 8.33
CA ASP A 99 -14.03 -19.57 9.74
C ASP A 99 -13.12 -18.54 10.43
N PHE A 100 -11.82 -18.58 10.12
CA PHE A 100 -10.85 -17.59 10.64
C PHE A 100 -11.21 -16.16 10.19
N TYR A 101 -11.39 -15.92 8.88
CA TYR A 101 -11.70 -14.57 8.39
C TYR A 101 -13.07 -14.08 8.84
N ASN A 102 -14.07 -14.95 8.97
CA ASN A 102 -15.34 -14.61 9.60
C ASN A 102 -15.14 -14.12 11.04
N ALA A 103 -14.37 -14.87 11.83
CA ALA A 103 -14.10 -14.49 13.22
C ALA A 103 -13.32 -13.17 13.35
N VAL A 104 -12.37 -12.91 12.45
CA VAL A 104 -11.61 -11.64 12.41
C VAL A 104 -12.54 -10.46 12.07
N ILE A 105 -13.38 -10.59 11.04
CA ILE A 105 -14.32 -9.55 10.60
C ILE A 105 -15.32 -9.25 11.73
N ASP A 106 -15.88 -10.29 12.33
CA ASP A 106 -16.84 -10.15 13.45
C ASP A 106 -16.19 -9.47 14.66
N GLU A 107 -14.94 -9.81 14.99
CA GLU A 107 -14.21 -9.17 16.09
C GLU A 107 -13.94 -7.69 15.83
N PHE A 108 -13.57 -7.29 14.59
CA PHE A 108 -13.45 -5.87 14.24
C PHE A 108 -14.77 -5.13 14.48
N ILE A 109 -15.87 -5.67 13.97
CA ILE A 109 -17.20 -5.06 14.08
C ILE A 109 -17.64 -4.98 15.56
N ALA A 110 -17.45 -6.05 16.34
CA ALA A 110 -17.78 -6.08 17.76
C ALA A 110 -17.01 -5.03 18.59
N ASN A 111 -15.81 -4.67 18.17
CA ASN A 111 -15.01 -3.60 18.77
C ASN A 111 -15.31 -2.20 18.17
N GLY A 112 -16.29 -2.07 17.27
CA GLY A 112 -16.63 -0.81 16.61
C GLY A 112 -15.52 -0.31 15.68
N ILE A 113 -14.77 -1.21 15.07
CA ILE A 113 -13.74 -0.95 14.07
C ILE A 113 -14.27 -1.38 12.70
N ARG A 114 -14.24 -0.49 11.73
CA ARG A 114 -14.62 -0.78 10.35
C ARG A 114 -13.57 -1.66 9.68
N PRO A 115 -13.90 -2.88 9.21
CA PRO A 115 -13.00 -3.67 8.39
C PRO A 115 -12.93 -3.10 6.97
N VAL A 116 -11.72 -2.87 6.49
CA VAL A 116 -11.41 -2.47 5.11
C VAL A 116 -10.51 -3.56 4.53
N ILE A 117 -10.94 -4.21 3.45
CA ILE A 117 -10.32 -5.44 2.97
C ILE A 117 -9.66 -5.27 1.62
N ASN A 118 -8.37 -5.60 1.56
CA ASN A 118 -7.61 -5.80 0.32
C ASN A 118 -7.68 -7.25 -0.12
N LEU A 119 -7.79 -7.48 -1.44
CA LEU A 119 -7.75 -8.83 -2.01
C LEU A 119 -6.33 -9.33 -2.28
N HIS A 120 -5.43 -8.44 -2.68
CA HIS A 120 -4.04 -8.81 -3.01
C HIS A 120 -3.06 -7.79 -2.41
N HIS A 121 -2.13 -8.28 -1.61
CA HIS A 121 -1.06 -7.50 -1.00
C HIS A 121 0.30 -8.15 -1.27
N PHE A 122 0.64 -8.24 -2.57
CA PHE A 122 1.84 -8.85 -3.17
C PHE A 122 1.92 -10.38 -3.09
N ASP A 123 1.05 -11.02 -2.30
CA ASP A 123 1.11 -12.41 -1.83
C ASP A 123 0.56 -13.44 -2.83
N LEU A 124 0.98 -13.38 -4.08
CA LEU A 124 0.64 -14.38 -5.08
C LEU A 124 1.01 -15.80 -4.58
N PRO A 125 0.09 -16.79 -4.66
CA PRO A 125 0.44 -18.19 -4.44
C PRO A 125 1.58 -18.62 -5.37
N VAL A 126 2.66 -19.14 -4.80
CA VAL A 126 3.89 -19.45 -5.55
C VAL A 126 3.66 -20.56 -6.59
N ASP A 127 2.72 -21.46 -6.35
CA ASP A 127 2.36 -22.50 -7.31
C ASP A 127 1.86 -21.92 -8.63
N LEU A 128 1.12 -20.80 -8.60
CA LEU A 128 0.66 -20.10 -9.81
C LEU A 128 1.82 -19.42 -10.55
N LEU A 129 2.82 -18.95 -9.82
CA LEU A 129 4.03 -18.41 -10.41
C LEU A 129 4.84 -19.51 -11.11
N HIS A 130 5.06 -20.64 -10.45
CA HIS A 130 5.85 -21.75 -10.99
C HIS A 130 5.15 -22.45 -12.17
N LYS A 131 3.84 -22.61 -12.08
CA LYS A 131 3.06 -23.35 -13.11
C LYS A 131 2.79 -22.49 -14.35
N TYR A 132 2.50 -21.20 -14.16
CA TYR A 132 1.98 -20.32 -15.21
C TYR A 132 2.82 -19.06 -15.47
N GLY A 133 3.81 -18.76 -14.64
CA GLY A 133 4.54 -17.50 -14.68
C GLY A 133 3.86 -16.36 -13.92
N GLY A 134 2.88 -16.66 -13.05
CA GLY A 134 2.21 -15.66 -12.22
C GLY A 134 1.50 -14.58 -13.04
N TRP A 135 1.67 -13.33 -12.67
CA TRP A 135 1.03 -12.18 -13.31
C TRP A 135 1.45 -11.94 -14.77
N THR A 136 2.43 -12.68 -15.30
CA THR A 136 2.77 -12.62 -16.73
C THR A 136 1.74 -13.33 -17.61
N ASN A 137 0.90 -14.18 -17.02
CA ASN A 137 -0.04 -15.04 -17.74
C ASN A 137 -1.50 -14.67 -17.43
N LYS A 138 -2.28 -14.42 -18.47
CA LYS A 138 -3.71 -14.06 -18.35
C LYS A 138 -4.58 -15.14 -17.72
N HIS A 139 -4.17 -16.42 -17.75
CA HIS A 139 -4.88 -17.47 -17.01
C HIS A 139 -4.96 -17.19 -15.51
N VAL A 140 -3.86 -16.69 -14.92
CA VAL A 140 -3.81 -16.31 -13.50
C VAL A 140 -4.78 -15.18 -13.15
N ILE A 141 -5.07 -14.27 -14.11
CA ILE A 141 -6.11 -13.24 -13.94
C ILE A 141 -7.48 -13.89 -13.68
N GLY A 142 -7.83 -14.92 -14.46
CA GLY A 142 -9.09 -15.65 -14.28
C GLY A 142 -9.17 -16.33 -12.90
N LEU A 143 -8.07 -16.91 -12.43
CA LEU A 143 -7.98 -17.52 -11.10
C LEU A 143 -8.10 -16.48 -9.98
N TYR A 144 -7.49 -15.31 -10.16
CA TYR A 144 -7.65 -14.18 -9.24
C TYR A 144 -9.10 -13.72 -9.13
N VAL A 145 -9.82 -13.65 -10.25
CA VAL A 145 -11.23 -13.26 -10.26
C VAL A 145 -12.09 -14.30 -9.53
N LYS A 146 -11.78 -15.60 -9.65
CA LYS A 146 -12.45 -16.66 -8.86
C LYS A 146 -12.21 -16.46 -7.36
N PHE A 147 -10.98 -16.16 -6.94
CA PHE A 147 -10.66 -15.83 -5.54
C PHE A 147 -11.44 -14.60 -5.06
N ALA A 148 -11.44 -13.52 -5.84
CA ALA A 148 -12.18 -12.30 -5.52
C ALA A 148 -13.68 -12.57 -5.36
N GLU A 149 -14.26 -13.36 -6.26
CA GLU A 149 -15.67 -13.79 -6.20
C GLU A 149 -15.99 -14.52 -4.90
N GLN A 150 -15.12 -15.44 -4.46
CA GLN A 150 -15.29 -16.12 -3.17
C GLN A 150 -15.26 -15.14 -2.00
N CYS A 151 -14.31 -14.21 -1.98
CA CYS A 151 -14.26 -13.17 -0.95
C CYS A 151 -15.54 -12.35 -0.88
N PHE A 152 -16.08 -11.92 -2.02
CA PHE A 152 -17.30 -11.13 -2.07
C PHE A 152 -18.52 -11.93 -1.61
N LYS A 153 -18.65 -13.19 -2.02
CA LYS A 153 -19.76 -14.07 -1.60
C LYS A 153 -19.75 -14.35 -0.10
N LEU A 154 -18.56 -14.53 0.49
CA LEU A 154 -18.42 -14.95 1.87
C LEU A 154 -18.52 -13.80 2.88
N PHE A 155 -18.11 -12.57 2.51
CA PHE A 155 -17.87 -11.52 3.49
C PHE A 155 -18.53 -10.18 3.18
N SER A 156 -19.14 -9.96 1.99
CA SER A 156 -19.74 -8.65 1.64
C SER A 156 -21.01 -8.33 2.42
N ASP A 157 -21.57 -9.28 3.13
CA ASP A 157 -22.67 -9.04 4.07
C ASP A 157 -22.26 -8.09 5.22
N ARG A 158 -20.98 -8.10 5.60
CA ARG A 158 -20.40 -7.33 6.71
C ARG A 158 -19.28 -6.37 6.28
N VAL A 159 -18.58 -6.68 5.19
CA VAL A 159 -17.53 -5.82 4.63
C VAL A 159 -18.12 -4.94 3.55
N SER A 160 -18.05 -3.63 3.75
CA SER A 160 -18.53 -2.63 2.78
C SER A 160 -17.41 -2.05 1.92
N ASP A 161 -16.16 -2.15 2.35
CA ASP A 161 -15.03 -1.45 1.75
C ASP A 161 -13.97 -2.44 1.26
N TRP A 162 -13.93 -2.60 -0.07
CA TRP A 162 -13.06 -3.54 -0.77
C TRP A 162 -12.01 -2.82 -1.62
N PHE A 163 -10.82 -3.41 -1.70
CA PHE A 163 -9.75 -2.95 -2.59
C PHE A 163 -9.13 -4.13 -3.32
N THR A 164 -8.95 -4.00 -4.62
CA THR A 164 -8.47 -5.09 -5.49
C THR A 164 -7.00 -5.41 -5.25
N HIS A 165 -6.13 -4.43 -5.41
CA HIS A 165 -4.70 -4.55 -5.19
C HIS A 165 -4.21 -3.49 -4.21
N ASN A 166 -3.19 -3.84 -3.43
CA ASN A 166 -2.32 -2.90 -2.78
C ASN A 166 -1.08 -2.69 -3.67
N GLU A 167 -0.81 -1.45 -4.04
CA GLU A 167 0.42 -1.01 -4.74
C GLU A 167 0.83 -1.91 -5.91
N PRO A 168 0.02 -2.04 -6.97
CA PRO A 168 0.37 -2.93 -8.07
C PRO A 168 1.70 -2.57 -8.74
N MET A 169 2.12 -1.29 -8.71
CA MET A 169 3.44 -0.87 -9.21
C MET A 169 4.58 -1.52 -8.43
N VAL A 170 4.43 -1.76 -7.12
CA VAL A 170 5.43 -2.46 -6.30
C VAL A 170 5.61 -3.91 -6.73
N VAL A 171 4.53 -4.58 -7.18
CA VAL A 171 4.64 -5.93 -7.77
C VAL A 171 5.47 -5.89 -9.06
N VAL A 172 5.22 -4.88 -9.92
CA VAL A 172 5.96 -4.68 -11.18
C VAL A 172 7.44 -4.40 -10.91
N GLU A 173 7.71 -3.42 -10.06
CA GLU A 173 9.08 -2.98 -9.77
C GLU A 173 9.85 -4.03 -8.97
N GLY A 174 9.25 -4.60 -7.94
CA GLY A 174 9.91 -5.55 -7.06
C GLY A 174 10.22 -6.88 -7.70
N GLY A 175 9.27 -7.42 -8.44
CA GLY A 175 9.38 -8.75 -9.03
C GLY A 175 10.05 -8.78 -10.41
N TYR A 176 9.96 -7.67 -11.18
CA TYR A 176 10.32 -7.71 -12.61
C TYR A 176 11.31 -6.62 -13.07
N LEU A 177 11.70 -5.68 -12.19
CA LEU A 177 12.66 -4.61 -12.53
C LEU A 177 13.85 -4.51 -11.56
N TYR A 178 13.59 -4.55 -10.24
CA TYR A 178 14.59 -4.13 -9.24
C TYR A 178 14.93 -5.22 -8.21
N GLN A 179 14.40 -6.42 -8.34
CA GLN A 179 14.80 -7.62 -7.58
C GLN A 179 14.69 -7.49 -6.05
N PHE A 180 13.69 -6.74 -5.54
CA PHE A 180 13.46 -6.69 -4.09
C PHE A 180 12.30 -7.59 -3.64
N HIS A 181 11.57 -8.21 -4.58
CA HIS A 181 10.59 -9.27 -4.35
C HIS A 181 10.81 -10.43 -5.32
N TYR A 182 10.53 -11.66 -4.88
CA TYR A 182 10.51 -12.81 -5.77
C TYR A 182 9.43 -12.60 -6.87
N PRO A 183 9.68 -12.94 -8.15
CA PRO A 183 10.70 -13.82 -8.69
C PRO A 183 12.07 -13.20 -9.04
N ASP A 184 12.35 -11.97 -8.63
CA ASP A 184 13.66 -11.32 -8.80
C ASP A 184 14.12 -11.18 -10.27
N LEU A 185 13.19 -11.01 -11.19
CA LEU A 185 13.50 -10.83 -12.60
C LEU A 185 13.94 -9.39 -12.91
N VAL A 186 14.69 -9.22 -13.98
CA VAL A 186 15.00 -7.93 -14.59
C VAL A 186 14.63 -8.00 -16.05
N ASP A 187 13.37 -7.70 -16.37
CA ASP A 187 12.82 -7.73 -17.71
C ASP A 187 11.75 -6.64 -17.85
N GLY A 188 12.13 -5.55 -18.50
CA GLY A 188 11.25 -4.39 -18.64
C GLY A 188 10.04 -4.65 -19.55
N LYS A 189 10.18 -5.47 -20.58
CA LYS A 189 9.04 -5.83 -21.44
C LYS A 189 8.02 -6.68 -20.68
N LEU A 190 8.51 -7.62 -19.90
CA LEU A 190 7.67 -8.45 -19.04
C LEU A 190 7.00 -7.61 -17.93
N ALA A 191 7.73 -6.67 -17.33
CA ALA A 191 7.21 -5.73 -16.35
C ALA A 191 6.04 -4.90 -16.90
N VAL A 192 6.15 -4.42 -18.14
CA VAL A 192 5.07 -3.69 -18.83
C VAL A 192 3.83 -4.56 -19.02
N GLN A 193 4.00 -5.84 -19.38
CA GLN A 193 2.88 -6.79 -19.50
C GLN A 193 2.25 -7.09 -18.15
N VAL A 194 3.04 -7.26 -17.09
CA VAL A 194 2.55 -7.48 -15.73
C VAL A 194 1.74 -6.28 -15.22
N ALA A 195 2.18 -5.05 -15.50
CA ALA A 195 1.42 -3.85 -15.13
C ALA A 195 0.04 -3.84 -15.79
N TYR A 196 -0.03 -4.15 -17.09
CA TYR A 196 -1.30 -4.28 -17.81
C TYR A 196 -2.19 -5.39 -17.22
N ASN A 197 -1.62 -6.56 -16.95
CA ASN A 197 -2.36 -7.72 -16.43
C ASN A 197 -2.92 -7.46 -15.02
N LEU A 198 -2.19 -6.77 -14.15
CA LEU A 198 -2.66 -6.35 -12.83
C LEU A 198 -3.84 -5.38 -12.93
N GLN A 199 -3.77 -4.41 -13.86
CA GLN A 199 -4.89 -3.49 -14.09
C GLN A 199 -6.12 -4.22 -14.64
N LEU A 200 -5.95 -5.14 -15.58
CA LEU A 200 -7.04 -5.94 -16.12
C LEU A 200 -7.66 -6.83 -15.03
N ALA A 201 -6.84 -7.46 -14.18
CA ALA A 201 -7.30 -8.24 -13.05
C ALA A 201 -8.14 -7.40 -12.06
N SER A 202 -7.69 -6.18 -11.76
CA SER A 202 -8.44 -5.23 -10.94
C SER A 202 -9.79 -4.91 -11.55
N SER A 203 -9.83 -4.55 -12.84
CA SER A 203 -11.08 -4.19 -13.52
C SER A 203 -12.07 -5.35 -13.62
N LEU A 204 -11.58 -6.58 -13.83
CA LEU A 204 -12.43 -7.78 -13.82
C LEU A 204 -12.97 -8.11 -12.42
N ALA A 205 -12.17 -7.91 -11.36
CA ALA A 205 -12.64 -8.05 -9.99
C ALA A 205 -13.70 -7.00 -9.64
N ILE A 206 -13.55 -5.76 -10.11
CA ILE A 206 -14.56 -4.69 -9.96
C ILE A 206 -15.85 -5.07 -10.69
N GLN A 207 -15.74 -5.56 -11.92
CA GLN A 207 -16.91 -6.07 -12.67
C GLN A 207 -17.63 -7.15 -11.87
N LYS A 208 -16.89 -8.14 -11.38
CA LYS A 208 -17.46 -9.25 -10.60
C LYS A 208 -18.11 -8.76 -9.31
N PHE A 209 -17.49 -7.81 -8.63
CA PHE A 209 -18.09 -7.19 -7.43
C PHE A 209 -19.44 -6.57 -7.74
N HIS A 210 -19.54 -5.73 -8.76
CA HIS A 210 -20.81 -5.08 -9.12
C HIS A 210 -21.88 -6.06 -9.61
N GLU A 211 -21.48 -7.20 -10.20
CA GLU A 211 -22.41 -8.25 -10.61
C GLU A 211 -23.08 -8.98 -9.44
N ILE A 212 -22.33 -9.21 -8.35
CA ILE A 212 -22.80 -10.11 -7.27
C ILE A 212 -23.02 -9.42 -5.92
N ASN A 213 -22.50 -8.22 -5.71
CA ASN A 213 -22.62 -7.52 -4.43
C ASN A 213 -24.07 -7.11 -4.14
N GLN A 214 -24.58 -7.54 -2.99
CA GLN A 214 -25.92 -7.19 -2.50
C GLN A 214 -25.89 -6.16 -1.37
N ASN A 215 -24.69 -5.79 -0.89
CA ASN A 215 -24.56 -4.76 0.14
C ASN A 215 -24.74 -3.36 -0.47
N PRO A 216 -25.80 -2.61 -0.13
CA PRO A 216 -26.05 -1.30 -0.72
C PRO A 216 -24.98 -0.25 -0.40
N ASN A 217 -24.21 -0.48 0.65
CA ASN A 217 -23.09 0.38 1.05
C ASN A 217 -21.75 -0.09 0.48
N GLY A 218 -21.75 -1.21 -0.24
CA GLY A 218 -20.55 -1.81 -0.80
C GLY A 218 -19.86 -0.89 -1.80
N LYS A 219 -18.55 -0.73 -1.64
CA LYS A 219 -17.67 0.05 -2.51
C LYS A 219 -16.42 -0.74 -2.79
N ILE A 220 -15.92 -0.64 -4.01
CA ILE A 220 -14.67 -1.26 -4.43
C ILE A 220 -13.70 -0.24 -5.01
N GLY A 221 -12.43 -0.37 -4.66
CA GLY A 221 -11.37 0.52 -5.09
C GLY A 221 -10.07 -0.22 -5.39
N ILE A 222 -9.02 0.56 -5.51
CA ILE A 222 -7.63 0.12 -5.60
C ILE A 222 -6.78 0.96 -4.64
N VAL A 223 -5.71 0.41 -4.11
CA VAL A 223 -4.73 1.16 -3.31
C VAL A 223 -3.48 1.40 -4.17
N LEU A 224 -3.12 2.65 -4.35
CA LEU A 224 -1.97 3.07 -5.14
C LEU A 224 -0.92 3.76 -4.29
N ASN A 225 0.35 3.38 -4.50
CA ASN A 225 1.49 4.11 -3.96
C ASN A 225 1.75 5.34 -4.82
N LEU A 226 1.29 6.50 -4.36
CA LEU A 226 1.46 7.76 -5.07
C LEU A 226 2.62 8.55 -4.46
N SER A 227 3.70 8.67 -5.22
CA SER A 227 4.88 9.45 -4.86
C SER A 227 5.09 10.54 -5.91
N PRO A 228 4.77 11.82 -5.61
CA PRO A 228 4.99 12.91 -6.56
C PRO A 228 6.44 12.93 -7.03
N ASN A 229 6.64 13.09 -8.34
CA ASN A 229 7.96 13.12 -8.96
C ASN A 229 8.41 14.57 -9.16
N TYR A 230 9.39 15.02 -8.38
CA TYR A 230 9.94 16.37 -8.51
C TYR A 230 11.22 16.36 -9.36
N PRO A 231 11.39 17.32 -10.31
CA PRO A 231 12.63 17.42 -11.06
C PRO A 231 13.80 17.85 -10.18
N ALA A 232 15.00 17.35 -10.47
CA ALA A 232 16.23 17.72 -9.76
C ALA A 232 16.59 19.19 -9.94
N SER A 233 16.19 19.79 -11.08
CA SER A 233 16.43 21.20 -11.40
C SER A 233 15.34 21.73 -12.33
N GLN A 234 15.43 23.05 -12.67
CA GLN A 234 14.56 23.69 -13.66
C GLN A 234 15.02 23.45 -15.12
N ALA A 235 16.04 22.61 -15.33
CA ALA A 235 16.47 22.21 -16.66
C ALA A 235 15.35 21.43 -17.37
N LYS A 236 15.17 21.67 -18.68
CA LYS A 236 14.11 21.01 -19.45
C LYS A 236 14.22 19.49 -19.43
N GLU A 237 15.43 18.98 -19.40
CA GLU A 237 15.74 17.55 -19.36
C GLU A 237 15.31 16.91 -18.03
N ASP A 238 15.52 17.58 -16.90
CA ASP A 238 15.11 17.09 -15.60
C ASP A 238 13.60 17.16 -15.41
N ILE A 239 12.96 18.23 -15.93
CA ILE A 239 11.50 18.35 -15.95
C ILE A 239 10.88 17.23 -16.81
N ALA A 240 11.44 16.93 -17.98
CA ALA A 240 10.98 15.83 -18.83
C ALA A 240 11.18 14.47 -18.16
N ALA A 241 12.31 14.25 -17.49
CA ALA A 241 12.57 13.03 -16.74
C ALA A 241 11.55 12.84 -15.61
N ALA A 242 11.27 13.87 -14.82
CA ALA A 242 10.27 13.80 -13.75
C ALA A 242 8.84 13.55 -14.30
N HIS A 243 8.50 14.14 -15.42
CA HIS A 243 7.21 13.89 -16.09
C HIS A 243 7.05 12.43 -16.53
N ILE A 244 8.07 11.84 -17.18
CA ILE A 244 8.02 10.44 -17.61
C ILE A 244 8.02 9.50 -16.40
N ALA A 245 8.77 9.82 -15.33
CA ALA A 245 8.72 9.07 -14.09
C ALA A 245 7.30 9.08 -13.49
N ASP A 246 6.61 10.20 -13.52
CA ASP A 246 5.24 10.32 -13.03
C ASP A 246 4.23 9.53 -13.88
N LEU A 247 4.39 9.57 -15.23
CA LEU A 247 3.58 8.75 -16.14
C LEU A 247 3.70 7.25 -15.82
N TRP A 248 4.90 6.77 -15.54
CA TRP A 248 5.18 5.35 -15.24
C TRP A 248 4.75 4.99 -13.82
N GLN A 249 5.21 5.71 -12.82
CA GLN A 249 5.07 5.32 -11.41
C GLN A 249 3.70 5.64 -10.82
N ASN A 250 3.05 6.71 -11.27
CA ASN A 250 1.78 7.16 -10.72
C ASN A 250 0.63 7.03 -11.70
N GLN A 251 0.74 7.64 -12.89
CA GLN A 251 -0.40 7.81 -13.79
C GLN A 251 -0.82 6.50 -14.47
N LEU A 252 0.09 5.54 -14.68
CA LEU A 252 -0.23 4.25 -15.33
C LEU A 252 -1.45 3.59 -14.69
N PHE A 253 -1.41 3.35 -13.39
CA PHE A 253 -2.54 2.75 -12.66
C PHE A 253 -3.63 3.75 -12.28
N MET A 254 -3.26 5.01 -11.99
CA MET A 254 -4.22 6.04 -11.60
C MET A 254 -5.21 6.35 -12.72
N ASP A 255 -4.72 6.58 -13.94
CA ASP A 255 -5.55 6.88 -15.10
C ASP A 255 -6.41 5.67 -15.48
N ALA A 256 -5.81 4.49 -15.56
CA ALA A 256 -6.55 3.27 -15.91
C ALA A 256 -7.64 2.93 -14.90
N SER A 257 -7.40 3.13 -13.60
CA SER A 257 -8.36 2.81 -12.54
C SER A 257 -9.48 3.85 -12.42
N VAL A 258 -9.17 5.15 -12.57
CA VAL A 258 -10.15 6.24 -12.33
C VAL A 258 -10.78 6.74 -13.62
N LYS A 259 -10.01 6.87 -14.70
CA LYS A 259 -10.50 7.34 -16.01
C LYS A 259 -10.95 6.19 -16.92
N GLY A 260 -10.41 4.99 -16.71
CA GLY A 260 -10.67 3.80 -17.53
C GLY A 260 -9.81 3.74 -18.79
N GLU A 261 -8.70 4.46 -18.82
CA GLU A 261 -7.77 4.48 -19.95
C GLU A 261 -6.34 4.73 -19.47
N PHE A 262 -5.35 4.14 -20.15
CA PHE A 262 -3.95 4.39 -19.84
C PHE A 262 -3.48 5.75 -20.35
N PRO A 263 -2.47 6.39 -19.72
CA PRO A 263 -1.91 7.65 -20.19
C PRO A 263 -1.43 7.56 -21.64
N LYS A 264 -2.01 8.36 -22.53
CA LYS A 264 -1.74 8.26 -23.97
C LYS A 264 -0.25 8.42 -24.29
N GLU A 265 0.41 9.40 -23.66
CA GLU A 265 1.83 9.66 -23.87
C GLU A 265 2.70 8.46 -23.45
N LEU A 266 2.36 7.79 -22.34
CA LEU A 266 3.06 6.56 -21.93
C LEU A 266 2.86 5.42 -22.94
N VAL A 267 1.63 5.24 -23.43
CA VAL A 267 1.31 4.22 -24.46
C VAL A 267 2.09 4.47 -25.74
N GLU A 268 2.17 5.73 -26.20
CA GLU A 268 2.94 6.13 -27.38
C GLU A 268 4.43 5.83 -27.18
N LEU A 269 4.97 6.13 -26.00
CA LEU A 269 6.37 5.91 -25.65
C LEU A 269 6.72 4.41 -25.61
N LEU A 270 5.90 3.60 -24.95
CA LEU A 270 6.09 2.13 -24.89
C LEU A 270 5.93 1.48 -26.27
N THR A 271 5.02 1.99 -27.09
CA THR A 271 4.82 1.51 -28.48
C THR A 271 6.03 1.83 -29.33
N LYS A 272 6.56 3.05 -29.26
CA LYS A 272 7.78 3.49 -29.96
C LYS A 272 8.97 2.61 -29.58
N ASP A 273 9.08 2.26 -28.32
CA ASP A 273 10.15 1.41 -27.80
C ASP A 273 9.92 -0.10 -28.03
N LYS A 274 8.78 -0.48 -28.60
CA LYS A 274 8.38 -1.88 -28.92
C LYS A 274 8.27 -2.77 -27.67
N VAL A 275 7.91 -2.19 -26.54
CA VAL A 275 7.69 -2.90 -25.27
C VAL A 275 6.25 -2.81 -24.77
N ILE A 276 5.35 -2.23 -25.56
CA ILE A 276 3.94 -2.14 -25.19
C ILE A 276 3.35 -3.55 -24.95
N TRP A 277 2.45 -3.63 -23.99
CA TRP A 277 1.74 -4.86 -23.61
C TRP A 277 0.85 -5.43 -24.74
N GLU A 278 0.57 -6.70 -24.66
CA GLU A 278 -0.42 -7.37 -25.51
C GLU A 278 -1.81 -7.21 -24.89
N SER A 279 -2.74 -6.66 -25.67
CA SER A 279 -4.12 -6.44 -25.23
C SER A 279 -5.11 -6.70 -26.37
N THR A 280 -6.36 -6.97 -26.01
CA THR A 280 -7.48 -7.01 -26.95
C THR A 280 -8.39 -5.80 -26.79
N LYS A 281 -9.26 -5.55 -27.77
CA LYS A 281 -10.25 -4.48 -27.69
C LYS A 281 -11.26 -4.71 -26.55
N GLU A 282 -11.60 -5.97 -26.35
CA GLU A 282 -12.53 -6.42 -25.31
C GLU A 282 -11.94 -6.17 -23.92
N GLU A 283 -10.66 -6.48 -23.69
CA GLU A 283 -9.96 -6.21 -22.44
C GLU A 283 -9.88 -4.71 -22.14
N LEU A 284 -9.56 -3.90 -23.16
CA LEU A 284 -9.55 -2.44 -22.99
C LEU A 284 -10.96 -1.89 -22.70
N ALA A 285 -12.01 -2.48 -23.28
CA ALA A 285 -13.39 -2.13 -22.95
C ALA A 285 -13.76 -2.51 -21.50
N ILE A 286 -13.26 -3.64 -20.99
CA ILE A 286 -13.43 -4.04 -19.59
C ILE A 286 -12.80 -2.98 -18.67
N ILE A 287 -11.56 -2.58 -18.92
CA ILE A 287 -10.87 -1.54 -18.13
C ILE A 287 -11.64 -0.22 -18.17
N LYS A 288 -12.10 0.19 -19.35
CA LYS A 288 -12.86 1.42 -19.55
C LYS A 288 -14.17 1.47 -18.76
N ASN A 289 -14.86 0.36 -18.67
CA ASN A 289 -16.21 0.29 -18.09
C ASN A 289 -16.23 -0.06 -16.60
N ASN A 290 -15.14 -0.59 -16.04
CA ASN A 290 -15.06 -1.06 -14.66
C ASN A 290 -14.02 -0.24 -13.89
N LYS A 291 -14.40 0.98 -13.55
CA LYS A 291 -13.60 1.94 -12.78
C LYS A 291 -13.85 1.78 -11.30
N VAL A 292 -12.93 2.29 -10.50
CA VAL A 292 -13.05 2.27 -9.03
C VAL A 292 -14.11 3.25 -8.50
N ASP A 293 -14.78 2.87 -7.41
CA ASP A 293 -15.72 3.74 -6.69
C ASP A 293 -14.96 4.74 -5.78
N ARG A 294 -13.80 4.34 -5.29
CA ARG A 294 -12.95 5.12 -4.38
C ARG A 294 -11.49 4.72 -4.52
N LEU A 295 -10.61 5.55 -3.98
CA LEU A 295 -9.18 5.34 -4.06
C LEU A 295 -8.55 5.24 -2.67
N GLY A 296 -7.67 4.27 -2.44
CA GLY A 296 -6.70 4.26 -1.36
C GLY A 296 -5.37 4.82 -1.85
N VAL A 297 -4.74 5.64 -1.05
CA VAL A 297 -3.43 6.23 -1.37
C VAL A 297 -2.43 5.88 -0.28
N ASN A 298 -1.34 5.23 -0.68
CA ASN A 298 -0.18 5.04 0.17
C ASN A 298 0.84 6.12 -0.16
N TYR A 299 1.30 6.83 0.87
CA TYR A 299 2.33 7.86 0.74
C TYR A 299 3.36 7.74 1.86
N TYR A 300 4.63 7.63 1.49
CA TYR A 300 5.76 7.56 2.44
C TYR A 300 6.80 8.64 2.20
N HIS A 301 7.14 8.90 0.94
CA HIS A 301 8.14 9.87 0.53
C HIS A 301 7.89 10.32 -0.92
N PRO A 302 8.39 11.49 -1.31
CA PRO A 302 8.38 11.90 -2.71
C PRO A 302 9.44 11.14 -3.49
N ASN A 303 9.29 11.13 -4.79
CA ASN A 303 10.37 10.78 -5.70
C ASN A 303 11.00 12.06 -6.26
N ARG A 304 12.29 11.99 -6.55
CA ARG A 304 13.00 13.04 -7.26
C ARG A 304 13.71 12.44 -8.46
N ALA A 305 13.53 13.06 -9.62
CA ALA A 305 14.03 12.54 -10.88
C ALA A 305 14.93 13.57 -11.59
N GLN A 306 15.93 13.04 -12.26
CA GLN A 306 16.82 13.79 -13.13
C GLN A 306 16.98 13.05 -14.44
N LYS A 307 17.52 13.75 -15.46
CA LYS A 307 17.94 13.08 -16.69
C LYS A 307 18.94 11.97 -16.39
N PRO A 308 18.91 10.86 -17.12
CA PRO A 308 19.93 9.82 -16.98
C PRO A 308 21.31 10.37 -17.34
N TYR A 309 22.35 9.92 -16.63
CA TYR A 309 23.74 10.29 -16.94
C TYR A 309 24.24 9.69 -18.25
N TYR A 310 23.66 8.57 -18.65
CA TYR A 310 23.94 7.87 -19.91
C TYR A 310 22.65 7.26 -20.43
N SER A 311 22.50 7.14 -21.73
CA SER A 311 21.42 6.36 -22.31
C SER A 311 21.79 4.88 -22.23
N PRO A 312 21.05 4.05 -21.47
CA PRO A 312 21.25 2.63 -21.51
C PRO A 312 20.99 2.11 -22.93
N ASN A 313 21.63 0.99 -23.28
CA ASN A 313 21.45 0.39 -24.59
C ASN A 313 19.97 0.12 -24.85
N SER A 314 19.43 0.65 -25.93
CA SER A 314 17.99 0.75 -26.16
C SER A 314 17.40 -0.38 -27.00
N LEU A 315 18.03 -1.58 -26.98
CA LEU A 315 17.39 -2.76 -27.53
C LEU A 315 16.15 -3.08 -26.71
N ALA A 316 15.04 -3.47 -27.38
CA ALA A 316 13.78 -3.75 -26.69
C ALA A 316 13.90 -4.86 -25.63
N VAL A 317 14.85 -5.77 -25.78
CA VAL A 317 15.18 -6.85 -24.84
C VAL A 317 15.80 -6.33 -23.54
N ASP A 318 16.49 -5.18 -23.59
CA ASP A 318 17.18 -4.55 -22.44
C ASP A 318 16.46 -3.28 -21.95
N TRP A 319 15.22 -3.06 -22.37
CA TRP A 319 14.47 -1.89 -22.00
C TRP A 319 14.15 -1.87 -20.51
N LEU A 320 14.46 -0.74 -19.85
CA LEU A 320 14.09 -0.43 -18.46
C LEU A 320 13.65 1.04 -18.37
N PRO A 321 12.78 1.40 -17.39
CA PRO A 321 12.31 2.78 -17.21
C PRO A 321 13.44 3.80 -16.97
N ASN A 322 14.58 3.35 -16.40
CA ASN A 322 15.78 4.19 -16.18
C ASN A 322 16.42 4.72 -17.49
N LYS A 323 15.95 4.29 -18.65
CA LYS A 323 16.25 4.90 -19.94
C LYS A 323 15.83 6.37 -20.00
N TYR A 324 14.78 6.74 -19.28
CA TYR A 324 14.15 8.04 -19.36
C TYR A 324 14.38 8.93 -18.16
N PHE A 325 14.62 8.34 -16.99
CA PHE A 325 14.86 9.07 -15.75
C PHE A 325 15.80 8.29 -14.83
N ALA A 326 16.50 9.02 -14.02
CA ALA A 326 17.30 8.47 -12.92
C ALA A 326 16.83 9.09 -11.60
N ASN A 327 16.94 8.32 -10.52
CA ASN A 327 16.65 8.83 -9.20
C ASN A 327 17.66 9.91 -8.80
N TYR A 328 17.17 10.90 -8.09
CA TYR A 328 17.96 11.98 -7.53
C TYR A 328 17.68 12.12 -6.04
N GLN A 329 18.69 12.34 -5.24
CA GLN A 329 18.56 12.66 -3.83
C GLN A 329 18.87 14.14 -3.61
N MET A 330 17.89 14.91 -3.15
CA MET A 330 18.07 16.34 -2.91
C MET A 330 19.03 16.59 -1.74
N HIS A 331 20.09 17.38 -2.00
CA HIS A 331 21.02 17.78 -0.95
C HIS A 331 20.30 18.61 0.11
N GLY A 332 20.51 18.26 1.40
CA GLY A 332 19.89 18.96 2.52
C GLY A 332 18.42 18.59 2.77
N ALA A 333 17.84 17.64 2.02
CA ALA A 333 16.52 17.11 2.33
C ALA A 333 16.49 16.48 3.74
N ARG A 334 15.35 16.64 4.42
CA ARG A 334 15.12 15.98 5.70
C ARG A 334 14.87 14.50 5.46
N MET A 335 15.71 13.65 6.03
CA MET A 335 15.68 12.21 5.77
C MET A 335 15.25 11.40 6.99
N ASN A 336 14.43 10.37 6.76
CA ASN A 336 14.38 9.21 7.63
C ASN A 336 15.63 8.34 7.32
N VAL A 337 16.65 8.49 8.13
CA VAL A 337 17.96 7.86 7.89
C VAL A 337 17.91 6.33 7.96
N ASP A 338 16.96 5.76 8.69
CA ASP A 338 16.81 4.32 8.86
C ASP A 338 16.26 3.64 7.59
N LYS A 339 15.54 4.39 6.74
CA LYS A 339 14.99 3.91 5.46
C LYS A 339 15.61 4.57 4.24
N GLY A 340 16.32 5.68 4.40
CA GLY A 340 16.80 6.50 3.30
C GLY A 340 15.67 7.25 2.57
N TRP A 341 14.54 7.49 3.21
CA TRP A 341 13.37 8.15 2.64
C TRP A 341 13.29 9.61 3.06
N GLU A 342 13.01 10.49 2.10
CA GLU A 342 12.78 11.91 2.38
C GLU A 342 11.48 12.09 3.16
N ILE A 343 11.51 12.90 4.22
CA ILE A 343 10.31 13.29 4.97
C ILE A 343 9.79 14.60 4.37
N TYR A 344 8.71 14.51 3.59
CA TYR A 344 8.12 15.66 2.88
C TYR A 344 6.59 15.67 3.00
N PRO A 345 6.04 16.11 4.14
CA PRO A 345 4.61 16.01 4.44
C PRO A 345 3.70 16.79 3.47
N ARG A 346 4.22 17.88 2.88
CA ARG A 346 3.47 18.70 1.92
C ARG A 346 3.01 17.93 0.69
N ALA A 347 3.68 16.84 0.33
CA ALA A 347 3.27 16.03 -0.80
C ALA A 347 1.84 15.47 -0.65
N LEU A 348 1.34 15.22 0.57
CA LEU A 348 -0.06 14.81 0.77
C LEU A 348 -1.05 15.90 0.30
N TYR A 349 -0.75 17.17 0.56
CA TYR A 349 -1.54 18.27 0.01
C TYR A 349 -1.49 18.27 -1.53
N GLU A 350 -0.34 18.08 -2.12
CA GLU A 350 -0.16 18.10 -3.57
C GLU A 350 -0.85 16.91 -4.25
N ILE A 351 -0.79 15.71 -3.64
CA ILE A 351 -1.56 14.53 -4.08
C ILE A 351 -3.05 14.83 -4.02
N ALA A 352 -3.54 15.40 -2.93
CA ALA A 352 -4.95 15.77 -2.76
C ALA A 352 -5.41 16.76 -3.83
N LYS A 353 -4.60 17.79 -4.12
CA LYS A 353 -4.89 18.79 -5.17
C LYS A 353 -4.86 18.17 -6.57
N ASN A 354 -3.95 17.21 -6.81
CA ASN A 354 -3.92 16.47 -8.07
C ASN A 354 -5.20 15.62 -8.24
N ILE A 355 -5.62 14.89 -7.21
CA ILE A 355 -6.88 14.11 -7.23
C ILE A 355 -8.07 15.04 -7.48
N GLN A 356 -8.15 16.16 -6.77
CA GLN A 356 -9.22 17.13 -6.92
C GLN A 356 -9.30 17.68 -8.33
N LYS A 357 -8.17 18.09 -8.92
CA LYS A 357 -8.11 18.77 -10.22
C LYS A 357 -8.23 17.80 -11.39
N ASN A 358 -7.53 16.67 -11.35
CA ASN A 358 -7.29 15.84 -12.53
C ASN A 358 -8.08 14.52 -12.51
N TYR A 359 -8.71 14.16 -11.36
CA TYR A 359 -9.41 12.90 -11.18
C TYR A 359 -10.82 13.09 -10.59
N ASN A 360 -11.45 14.21 -10.97
CA ASN A 360 -12.83 14.54 -10.62
C ASN A 360 -13.12 14.47 -9.10
N ASN A 361 -12.09 14.75 -8.27
CA ASN A 361 -12.19 14.71 -6.82
C ASN A 361 -12.82 13.40 -6.31
N ILE A 362 -12.46 12.26 -6.92
CA ILE A 362 -12.96 10.93 -6.50
C ILE A 362 -12.78 10.77 -4.99
N PRO A 363 -13.75 10.17 -4.25
CA PRO A 363 -13.57 9.88 -2.84
C PRO A 363 -12.31 9.04 -2.58
N TRP A 364 -11.47 9.47 -1.64
CA TRP A 364 -10.21 8.80 -1.35
C TRP A 364 -9.82 8.90 0.12
N PHE A 365 -8.92 8.04 0.56
CA PHE A 365 -8.31 8.13 1.88
C PHE A 365 -6.82 7.82 1.82
N VAL A 366 -6.07 8.33 2.79
CA VAL A 366 -4.69 7.90 3.00
C VAL A 366 -4.75 6.49 3.57
N SER A 367 -4.42 5.49 2.73
CA SER A 367 -4.51 4.08 3.08
C SER A 367 -3.26 3.59 3.82
N GLU A 368 -2.12 4.23 3.56
CA GLU A 368 -0.90 4.07 4.33
C GLU A 368 -0.09 5.37 4.35
N CYS A 369 0.40 5.72 5.52
CA CYS A 369 1.42 6.74 5.72
C CYS A 369 2.19 6.38 6.98
N GLY A 370 3.52 6.32 6.92
CA GLY A 370 4.26 5.85 8.08
C GLY A 370 5.76 6.09 8.00
N MET A 371 6.40 5.88 9.14
CA MET A 371 7.84 6.07 9.32
C MET A 371 8.43 4.81 9.96
N GLY A 372 9.24 4.08 9.21
CA GLY A 372 9.97 2.92 9.73
C GLY A 372 11.24 3.32 10.42
N VAL A 373 11.43 2.90 11.66
CA VAL A 373 12.60 3.21 12.49
C VAL A 373 13.27 1.93 12.95
N SER A 374 14.58 1.85 12.83
CA SER A 374 15.37 0.72 13.29
C SER A 374 15.78 0.88 14.75
N ASN A 375 15.98 -0.26 15.43
CA ASN A 375 16.48 -0.26 16.80
C ASN A 375 15.65 0.65 17.75
N GLU A 376 14.32 0.46 17.70
CA GLU A 376 13.37 1.30 18.47
C GLU A 376 13.50 1.10 19.98
N GLU A 377 14.11 0.02 20.45
CA GLU A 377 14.41 -0.26 21.85
C GLU A 377 15.23 0.85 22.52
N ARG A 378 15.98 1.65 21.74
CA ARG A 378 16.70 2.85 22.25
C ARG A 378 15.79 3.96 22.79
N TYR A 379 14.49 3.86 22.50
CA TYR A 379 13.47 4.81 22.99
C TYR A 379 12.60 4.23 24.12
N LEU A 380 12.99 3.08 24.69
CA LEU A 380 12.32 2.55 25.87
C LEU A 380 12.51 3.51 27.05
N ASN A 381 11.40 3.86 27.70
CA ASN A 381 11.40 4.61 28.94
C ASN A 381 11.48 3.67 30.16
N GLU A 382 11.47 4.24 31.37
CA GLU A 382 11.57 3.49 32.63
C GLU A 382 10.39 2.52 32.86
N ASP A 383 9.22 2.80 32.26
CA ASP A 383 8.02 1.97 32.33
C ASP A 383 7.99 0.87 31.27
N GLY A 384 9.03 0.76 30.43
CA GLY A 384 9.11 -0.23 29.35
C GLY A 384 8.27 0.12 28.12
N GLN A 385 7.80 1.37 27.98
CA GLN A 385 7.09 1.86 26.82
C GLN A 385 8.06 2.54 25.84
N ILE A 386 7.79 2.44 24.55
CA ILE A 386 8.54 3.16 23.52
C ILE A 386 8.01 4.58 23.37
N ASP A 387 8.87 5.58 23.68
CA ASP A 387 8.61 6.99 23.51
C ASP A 387 8.93 7.44 22.08
N ASP A 388 8.03 7.16 21.15
CA ASP A 388 8.20 7.44 19.72
C ASP A 388 7.70 8.85 19.31
N ASP A 389 8.20 9.88 19.98
CA ASP A 389 7.87 11.29 19.70
C ASP A 389 8.14 11.69 18.25
N TYR A 390 9.16 11.11 17.62
CA TYR A 390 9.44 11.28 16.19
C TYR A 390 8.28 10.84 15.29
N ARG A 391 7.54 9.78 15.68
CA ARG A 391 6.35 9.30 14.96
C ARG A 391 5.17 10.25 15.17
N ILE A 392 5.00 10.75 16.40
CA ILE A 392 3.97 11.75 16.71
C ILE A 392 4.18 13.00 15.85
N GLN A 393 5.41 13.52 15.81
CA GLN A 393 5.75 14.67 14.97
C GLN A 393 5.48 14.39 13.48
N PHE A 394 5.88 13.22 12.98
CA PHE A 394 5.62 12.81 11.60
C PHE A 394 4.12 12.81 11.29
N ILE A 395 3.29 12.24 12.16
CA ILE A 395 1.82 12.20 11.99
C ILE A 395 1.25 13.63 11.99
N GLN A 396 1.65 14.48 12.93
CA GLN A 396 1.17 15.86 13.04
C GLN A 396 1.44 16.67 11.77
N GLU A 397 2.65 16.56 11.21
CA GLU A 397 3.06 17.29 10.01
C GLU A 397 2.27 16.83 8.76
N HIS A 398 2.03 15.52 8.61
CA HIS A 398 1.25 15.00 7.49
C HIS A 398 -0.23 15.35 7.62
N LEU A 399 -0.80 15.28 8.82
CA LEU A 399 -2.18 15.68 9.07
C LEU A 399 -2.41 17.18 8.88
N TYR A 400 -1.44 18.02 9.21
CA TYR A 400 -1.53 19.45 8.94
C TYR A 400 -1.76 19.73 7.44
N TRP A 401 -0.93 19.15 6.57
CA TRP A 401 -1.05 19.35 5.14
C TRP A 401 -2.31 18.70 4.54
N LEU A 402 -2.68 17.52 5.05
CA LEU A 402 -3.92 16.87 4.62
C LEU A 402 -5.15 17.69 4.99
N HIS A 403 -5.16 18.26 6.20
CA HIS A 403 -6.24 19.13 6.65
C HIS A 403 -6.38 20.37 5.75
N GLN A 404 -5.27 21.02 5.37
CA GLN A 404 -5.31 22.14 4.44
C GLN A 404 -5.99 21.77 3.13
N ALA A 405 -5.69 20.59 2.58
CA ALA A 405 -6.32 20.13 1.35
C ALA A 405 -7.82 19.84 1.53
N ILE A 406 -8.23 19.30 2.68
CA ILE A 406 -9.65 19.04 2.99
C ILE A 406 -10.43 20.36 3.13
N GLU A 407 -9.89 21.36 3.83
CA GLU A 407 -10.49 22.69 3.93
C GLU A 407 -10.66 23.36 2.55
N GLU A 408 -9.79 23.04 1.60
CA GLU A 408 -9.87 23.50 0.22
C GLU A 408 -10.71 22.58 -0.68
N GLY A 409 -11.49 21.66 -0.12
CA GLY A 409 -12.50 20.86 -0.81
C GLY A 409 -12.03 19.51 -1.33
N SER A 410 -10.90 18.98 -0.88
CA SER A 410 -10.51 17.59 -1.18
C SER A 410 -11.49 16.60 -0.57
N SER A 411 -11.86 15.57 -1.33
CA SER A 411 -12.76 14.48 -0.92
C SER A 411 -12.09 13.42 -0.04
N CYS A 412 -10.98 13.75 0.62
CA CYS A 412 -10.29 12.82 1.51
C CYS A 412 -11.13 12.56 2.77
N PHE A 413 -11.44 11.27 3.03
CA PHE A 413 -12.31 10.86 4.13
C PHE A 413 -11.62 10.04 5.22
N GLY A 414 -10.29 9.84 5.17
CA GLY A 414 -9.60 9.04 6.18
C GLY A 414 -8.08 9.12 6.11
N PHE A 415 -7.47 8.73 7.24
CA PHE A 415 -6.02 8.61 7.39
C PHE A 415 -5.69 7.33 8.14
N HIS A 416 -5.00 6.41 7.48
CA HIS A 416 -4.46 5.19 8.07
C HIS A 416 -2.95 5.27 8.18
N LEU A 417 -2.46 4.97 9.37
CA LEU A 417 -1.02 4.80 9.58
C LEU A 417 -0.57 3.42 9.11
N TRP A 418 0.59 3.32 8.49
CA TRP A 418 1.32 2.08 8.37
C TRP A 418 2.27 1.95 9.56
N THR A 419 2.02 1.09 10.55
CA THR A 419 1.02 0.04 10.63
C THR A 419 0.38 0.01 12.02
N ALA A 420 -0.68 -0.79 12.22
CA ALA A 420 -1.29 -0.96 13.54
C ALA A 420 -0.33 -1.59 14.54
N ILE A 421 0.24 -2.74 14.21
CA ILE A 421 1.19 -3.52 15.01
C ILE A 421 2.46 -3.67 14.20
N ASP A 422 3.64 -3.59 14.83
CA ASP A 422 4.89 -3.92 14.16
C ASP A 422 4.78 -5.29 13.49
N CYS A 423 5.13 -5.35 12.21
CA CYS A 423 4.89 -6.51 11.38
C CYS A 423 6.13 -6.93 10.59
N PHE A 424 6.06 -8.11 10.00
CA PHE A 424 7.05 -8.62 9.06
C PHE A 424 7.10 -7.70 7.82
N SER A 425 8.23 -7.03 7.58
CA SER A 425 8.43 -6.06 6.50
C SER A 425 9.29 -6.64 5.37
N TRP A 426 8.81 -7.73 4.78
CA TRP A 426 9.44 -8.44 3.67
C TRP A 426 10.91 -8.82 4.02
N ARG A 427 11.88 -8.65 3.11
CA ARG A 427 13.30 -8.94 3.36
C ARG A 427 13.91 -8.08 4.48
N ASN A 428 13.33 -6.93 4.80
CA ASN A 428 13.72 -6.17 5.98
C ASN A 428 13.24 -6.79 7.29
N SER A 429 12.34 -7.76 7.23
CA SER A 429 11.76 -8.45 8.38
C SER A 429 11.32 -7.44 9.46
N TYR A 430 11.91 -7.49 10.66
CA TYR A 430 11.61 -6.59 11.76
C TYR A 430 12.68 -5.51 12.00
N ARG A 431 13.56 -5.28 11.04
CA ARG A 431 14.59 -4.24 11.14
C ARG A 431 13.98 -2.86 11.37
N ASN A 432 12.92 -2.55 10.63
CA ASN A 432 12.23 -1.26 10.74
C ASN A 432 10.85 -1.45 11.38
N ARG A 433 10.58 -0.68 12.42
CA ARG A 433 9.34 -0.68 13.18
C ARG A 433 8.47 0.49 12.75
N TYR A 434 7.19 0.23 12.50
CA TYR A 434 6.23 1.22 11.98
C TYR A 434 4.99 1.36 12.87
N GLY A 435 4.73 0.37 13.74
CA GLY A 435 3.48 0.20 14.45
C GLY A 435 3.22 1.26 15.51
N LEU A 436 1.93 1.46 15.80
CA LEU A 436 1.45 2.08 17.04
C LEU A 436 1.61 1.13 18.23
N ILE A 437 1.63 -0.16 17.93
CA ILE A 437 1.77 -1.26 18.90
C ILE A 437 3.09 -1.96 18.58
N SER A 438 3.96 -2.05 19.57
CA SER A 438 5.21 -2.81 19.46
C SER A 438 4.94 -4.32 19.61
N VAL A 439 5.79 -5.13 19.02
CA VAL A 439 5.81 -6.58 19.21
C VAL A 439 7.21 -7.06 19.56
N ASN A 440 7.32 -7.83 20.61
CA ASN A 440 8.54 -8.59 20.88
C ASN A 440 8.53 -9.84 19.98
N ILE A 441 9.47 -9.90 19.04
CA ILE A 441 9.52 -10.97 18.03
C ILE A 441 9.77 -12.37 18.60
N HIS A 442 10.29 -12.48 19.81
CA HIS A 442 10.60 -13.75 20.47
C HIS A 442 9.46 -14.22 21.38
N THR A 443 8.84 -13.31 22.15
CA THR A 443 7.78 -13.64 23.11
C THR A 443 6.38 -13.40 22.57
N GLN A 444 6.26 -12.63 21.48
CA GLN A 444 5.01 -12.12 20.90
C GLN A 444 4.22 -11.18 21.86
N GLU A 445 4.85 -10.71 22.91
CA GLU A 445 4.27 -9.68 23.78
C GLU A 445 4.10 -8.37 22.98
N LYS A 446 2.93 -7.73 23.13
CA LYS A 446 2.55 -6.54 22.42
C LYS A 446 2.19 -5.41 23.38
N THR A 447 2.75 -4.22 23.16
CA THR A 447 2.53 -3.05 24.01
C THR A 447 2.23 -1.80 23.18
N LEU A 448 1.37 -0.92 23.72
CA LEU A 448 1.08 0.38 23.10
C LEU A 448 2.29 1.29 23.18
N LYS A 449 2.72 1.89 22.07
CA LYS A 449 3.73 2.96 22.06
C LYS A 449 3.09 4.30 22.46
N LYS A 450 3.90 5.31 22.74
CA LYS A 450 3.43 6.66 23.04
C LYS A 450 2.55 7.24 21.92
N SER A 451 2.91 6.98 20.67
CA SER A 451 2.11 7.37 19.50
C SER A 451 0.69 6.76 19.48
N ALA A 452 0.48 5.59 20.07
CA ALA A 452 -0.87 5.01 20.17
C ALA A 452 -1.78 5.84 21.08
N HIS A 453 -1.26 6.34 22.19
CA HIS A 453 -2.01 7.23 23.09
C HIS A 453 -2.30 8.57 22.42
N PHE A 454 -1.34 9.11 21.68
CA PHE A 454 -1.55 10.30 20.85
C PHE A 454 -2.67 10.06 19.81
N PHE A 455 -2.62 8.94 19.11
CA PHE A 455 -3.61 8.61 18.07
C PHE A 455 -5.01 8.42 18.65
N LYS A 456 -5.12 7.84 19.84
CA LYS A 456 -6.39 7.75 20.58
C LYS A 456 -6.98 9.15 20.84
N ASN A 457 -6.18 10.07 21.37
CA ASN A 457 -6.61 11.45 21.62
C ASN A 457 -7.04 12.15 20.32
N LEU A 458 -6.33 11.92 19.21
CA LEU A 458 -6.65 12.42 17.89
C LEU A 458 -8.05 11.96 17.44
N THR A 459 -8.35 10.68 17.61
CA THR A 459 -9.65 10.09 17.23
C THR A 459 -10.77 10.63 18.12
N GLU A 460 -10.58 10.67 19.43
CA GLU A 460 -11.59 11.12 20.40
C GLU A 460 -11.97 12.60 20.19
N ASN A 461 -11.01 13.42 19.78
CA ASN A 461 -11.24 14.85 19.53
C ASN A 461 -11.55 15.17 18.05
N SER A 462 -11.55 14.16 17.17
CA SER A 462 -11.64 14.33 15.71
C SER A 462 -10.66 15.39 15.18
N GLY A 463 -9.48 15.49 15.80
CA GLY A 463 -8.51 16.51 15.45
C GLY A 463 -7.38 16.65 16.48
N LEU A 464 -6.54 17.65 16.28
CA LEU A 464 -5.40 17.89 17.16
C LEU A 464 -5.15 19.39 17.36
N GLU A 465 -4.42 19.72 18.43
CA GLU A 465 -3.93 21.05 18.71
C GLU A 465 -2.44 21.12 18.37
N LEU A 466 -2.06 22.11 17.58
CA LEU A 466 -0.68 22.37 17.18
C LEU A 466 -0.14 23.56 17.98
N SER A 467 1.00 23.39 18.63
CA SER A 467 1.67 24.42 19.41
C SER A 467 2.39 25.45 18.52
N GLU A 468 2.73 26.60 19.08
CA GLU A 468 3.62 27.57 18.41
C GLU A 468 4.99 26.95 18.14
N GLU A 469 5.51 26.14 19.05
CA GLU A 469 6.77 25.40 18.86
C GLU A 469 6.72 24.47 17.66
N PHE A 470 5.57 23.81 17.40
CA PHE A 470 5.36 23.01 16.19
C PHE A 470 5.58 23.87 14.94
N PHE A 471 4.95 25.05 14.85
CA PHE A 471 5.09 25.93 13.70
C PHE A 471 6.49 26.51 13.56
N ASP A 472 7.18 26.80 14.67
CA ASP A 472 8.57 27.27 14.63
C ASP A 472 9.52 26.21 14.08
N LYS A 473 9.38 24.96 14.50
CA LYS A 473 10.15 23.82 13.96
C LYS A 473 9.77 23.55 12.51
N PHE A 474 8.49 23.50 12.23
CA PHE A 474 7.94 23.26 10.90
C PHE A 474 8.41 24.30 9.87
N ASN A 475 8.31 25.60 10.19
CA ASN A 475 8.76 26.68 9.32
C ASN A 475 10.27 26.71 9.10
N LYS A 476 11.08 26.26 10.08
CA LYS A 476 12.54 26.14 9.93
C LYS A 476 12.91 24.97 9.00
N THR A 477 12.13 23.89 9.02
CA THR A 477 12.38 22.67 8.25
C THR A 477 12.00 22.85 6.77
N PHE A 478 10.99 23.68 6.46
CA PHE A 478 10.43 23.88 5.11
C PHE A 478 10.72 25.27 4.50
N ARG A 479 11.70 26.01 5.01
CA ARG A 479 12.22 27.20 4.31
C ARG A 479 13.05 26.72 3.12
N PHE A 480 12.47 26.85 1.92
CA PHE A 480 13.14 26.75 0.64
C PHE A 480 13.51 28.13 0.12
#